data_b24d12e9e7c4ab80710857da4a5ace25
#
_entry.id   b24d12e9e7c4ab80710857da4a5ace25
#
_cell.length_a   1.000
_cell.length_b   1.000
_cell.length_c   1.000
_cell.angle_alpha   90.00
_cell.angle_beta   90.00
_cell.angle_gamma   90.00
#
_symmetry.space_group_name_H-M   'P 1'
#
loop_
_entity.id
_entity.type
_entity.pdbx_description
1 polymer ?
#
loop_
_entity_poly.entity_id
_entity_poly.type
_entity_poly.pdbx_seq_one_letter_code
_entity_poly.pdbx_strand_id
1 'polypeptide(L)'
;MNQANSTFNADVPVRTLQAKASEAYGRQNHSQAQERRILDFLPLVKHIVQKVAGQISRGQDLEDLISAGTVGLVKAAQAFDPTRQTEFKTYAYIRIRGAVIDELRATLPATP
;
A
#
# COMPACT_ATOMS: atom_id res chain seq x y z
N MET A 1 40.26 -18.37 -20.40
CA MET A 1 39.19 -17.56 -20.89
C MET A 1 37.89 -17.81 -20.19
N ASN A 2 37.29 -16.79 -19.82
CA ASN A 2 36.11 -16.91 -19.00
C ASN A 2 34.84 -16.95 -19.85
N GLN A 3 34.11 -18.03 -19.72
CA GLN A 3 32.86 -18.19 -20.44
C GLN A 3 31.80 -17.17 -20.00
N ALA A 4 31.89 -16.72 -18.77
CA ALA A 4 30.96 -15.72 -18.30
C ALA A 4 31.04 -14.43 -19.10
N ASN A 5 32.22 -14.12 -19.63
CA ASN A 5 32.37 -12.93 -20.43
C ASN A 5 31.63 -13.04 -21.76
N SER A 6 31.55 -14.24 -22.32
CA SER A 6 30.79 -14.38 -23.55
C SER A 6 29.30 -14.36 -23.28
N THR A 7 28.86 -14.87 -22.13
CA THR A 7 27.45 -14.78 -21.79
C THR A 7 27.07 -13.39 -21.31
N PHE A 8 28.03 -12.59 -20.91
CA PHE A 8 27.75 -11.23 -20.51
C PHE A 8 27.11 -10.42 -21.63
N ASN A 9 27.25 -10.86 -22.85
CA ASN A 9 26.59 -10.20 -23.94
C ASN A 9 27.25 -8.88 -24.32
N ALA A 10 28.41 -9.01 -24.91
CA ALA A 10 29.20 -7.86 -25.33
C ALA A 10 28.48 -7.00 -26.36
N ASP A 11 27.43 -7.53 -26.96
CA ASP A 11 26.66 -6.79 -27.96
C ASP A 11 25.70 -5.79 -27.38
N VAL A 12 25.44 -5.86 -26.08
CA VAL A 12 24.52 -4.92 -25.44
C VAL A 12 25.22 -3.60 -25.19
N PRO A 13 24.71 -2.49 -25.73
CA PRO A 13 25.33 -1.20 -25.49
C PRO A 13 25.32 -0.83 -24.01
N VAL A 14 26.35 -0.18 -23.58
CA VAL A 14 26.45 0.30 -22.19
C VAL A 14 25.26 1.16 -21.83
N ARG A 15 24.79 1.98 -22.77
CA ARG A 15 23.64 2.83 -22.55
C ARG A 15 22.39 2.02 -22.19
N THR A 16 22.19 0.88 -22.82
CA THR A 16 21.07 0.00 -22.53
C THR A 16 21.20 -0.59 -21.13
N LEU A 17 22.42 -0.97 -20.75
CA LEU A 17 22.64 -1.51 -19.41
C LEU A 17 22.40 -0.44 -18.35
N GLN A 18 22.83 0.79 -18.59
CA GLN A 18 22.60 1.88 -17.68
C GLN A 18 21.10 2.19 -17.53
N ALA A 19 20.38 2.16 -18.64
CA ALA A 19 18.95 2.40 -18.61
C ALA A 19 18.24 1.32 -17.80
N LYS A 20 18.61 0.05 -17.98
CA LYS A 20 18.01 -1.03 -17.22
C LYS A 20 18.34 -0.94 -15.74
N ALA A 21 19.57 -0.56 -15.42
CA ALA A 21 19.96 -0.37 -14.02
C ALA A 21 19.17 0.76 -13.37
N SER A 22 18.99 1.86 -14.10
CA SER A 22 18.21 2.98 -13.60
C SER A 22 16.75 2.61 -13.37
N GLU A 23 16.17 1.85 -14.28
CA GLU A 23 14.80 1.37 -14.08
C GLU A 23 14.67 0.50 -12.86
N ALA A 24 15.59 -0.45 -12.68
CA ALA A 24 15.55 -1.34 -11.54
C ALA A 24 15.70 -0.57 -10.23
N TYR A 25 16.60 0.41 -10.21
CA TYR A 25 16.81 1.25 -9.04
C TYR A 25 15.57 2.10 -8.75
N GLY A 26 14.96 2.64 -9.79
CA GLY A 26 13.75 3.44 -9.65
C GLY A 26 12.57 2.62 -9.11
N ARG A 27 12.42 1.40 -9.60
CA ARG A 27 11.37 0.52 -9.08
C ARG A 27 11.60 0.17 -7.61
N GLN A 28 12.84 -0.08 -7.23
CA GLN A 28 13.18 -0.38 -5.85
C GLN A 28 12.90 0.80 -4.94
N ASN A 29 13.26 2.01 -5.37
CA ASN A 29 12.98 3.21 -4.59
C ASN A 29 11.49 3.45 -4.45
N HIS A 30 10.73 3.23 -5.52
CA HIS A 30 9.29 3.37 -5.48
C HIS A 30 8.67 2.39 -4.49
N SER A 31 9.14 1.15 -4.51
CA SER A 31 8.66 0.13 -3.58
C SER A 31 9.01 0.48 -2.13
N GLN A 32 10.20 1.01 -1.89
CA GLN A 32 10.60 1.45 -0.55
C GLN A 32 9.74 2.62 -0.07
N ALA A 33 9.41 3.54 -0.96
CA ALA A 33 8.53 4.66 -0.61
C ALA A 33 7.15 4.18 -0.25
N GLN A 34 6.61 3.22 -0.98
CA GLN A 34 5.32 2.61 -0.67
C GLN A 34 5.36 1.93 0.70
N GLU A 35 6.39 1.15 0.94
CA GLU A 35 6.55 0.44 2.19
C GLU A 35 6.65 1.41 3.36
N ARG A 36 7.38 2.51 3.19
CA ARG A 36 7.49 3.53 4.22
C ARG A 36 6.13 4.16 4.51
N ARG A 37 5.35 4.44 3.48
CA ARG A 37 4.01 4.99 3.67
C ARG A 37 3.14 4.04 4.48
N ILE A 38 3.21 2.75 4.18
CA ILE A 38 2.43 1.77 4.92
C ILE A 38 2.85 1.77 6.39
N LEU A 39 4.14 1.67 6.65
CA LEU A 39 4.63 1.59 8.03
C LEU A 39 4.32 2.85 8.81
N ASP A 40 4.51 4.02 8.20
CA ASP A 40 4.30 5.28 8.88
C ASP A 40 2.83 5.52 9.24
N PHE A 41 1.91 4.95 8.48
CA PHE A 41 0.49 5.21 8.67
C PHE A 41 -0.29 4.03 9.25
N LEU A 42 0.39 2.96 9.67
CA LEU A 42 -0.30 1.89 10.40
C LEU A 42 -1.07 2.39 11.62
N PRO A 43 -0.54 3.32 12.43
CA PRO A 43 -1.32 3.83 13.56
C PRO A 43 -2.62 4.50 13.16
N LEU A 44 -2.68 5.05 11.96
CA LEU A 44 -3.91 5.66 11.46
C LEU A 44 -5.02 4.63 11.29
N VAL A 45 -4.67 3.41 10.88
CA VAL A 45 -5.65 2.32 10.74
C VAL A 45 -6.33 2.06 12.08
N LYS A 46 -5.53 1.90 13.13
CA LYS A 46 -6.07 1.64 14.45
C LYS A 46 -6.95 2.78 14.94
N HIS A 47 -6.52 4.01 14.69
CA HIS A 47 -7.29 5.18 15.09
C HIS A 47 -8.65 5.21 14.40
N ILE A 48 -8.68 4.95 13.09
CA ILE A 48 -9.92 4.95 12.33
C ILE A 48 -10.84 3.83 12.80
N VAL A 49 -10.29 2.64 13.02
CA VAL A 49 -11.09 1.51 13.50
C VAL A 49 -11.71 1.82 14.84
N GLN A 50 -10.95 2.39 15.75
CA GLN A 50 -11.48 2.75 17.07
C GLN A 50 -12.60 3.79 16.96
N LYS A 51 -12.45 4.74 16.06
CA LYS A 51 -13.48 5.75 15.84
C LYS A 51 -14.75 5.16 15.28
N VAL A 52 -14.62 4.28 14.29
CA VAL A 52 -15.78 3.67 13.65
C VAL A 52 -16.44 2.67 14.59
N ALA A 53 -15.65 1.79 15.21
CA ALA A 53 -16.18 0.75 16.06
C ALA A 53 -16.74 1.30 17.37
N GLY A 54 -16.25 2.44 17.82
CA GLY A 54 -16.76 3.07 19.03
C GLY A 54 -18.19 3.57 18.90
N GLN A 55 -18.65 3.76 17.69
CA GLN A 55 -20.02 4.22 17.42
C GLN A 55 -20.98 3.07 17.19
N ILE A 56 -20.47 1.88 16.94
CA ILE A 56 -21.28 0.74 16.52
C ILE A 56 -20.93 -0.41 17.43
N SER A 57 -21.88 -1.08 17.82
CA SER A 57 -21.76 -1.93 18.88
C SER A 57 -21.04 -3.18 18.74
N ARG A 58 -21.16 -3.84 19.58
CA ARG A 58 -20.73 -5.07 20.08
C ARG A 58 -20.78 -6.18 19.12
N GLY A 59 -19.89 -7.12 19.22
CA GLY A 59 -19.86 -8.29 18.40
C GLY A 59 -19.01 -8.14 17.16
N GLN A 60 -18.48 -6.96 16.93
CA GLN A 60 -17.55 -6.78 15.84
C GLN A 60 -16.16 -7.20 16.29
N ASP A 61 -15.50 -7.98 15.47
CA ASP A 61 -14.12 -8.36 15.71
C ASP A 61 -13.22 -7.20 15.26
N LEU A 62 -12.62 -6.53 16.25
CA LEU A 62 -11.74 -5.42 15.95
C LEU A 62 -10.54 -5.82 15.10
N GLU A 63 -10.05 -7.04 15.27
CA GLU A 63 -8.94 -7.51 14.46
C GLU A 63 -9.32 -7.60 12.98
N ASP A 64 -10.54 -8.04 12.70
CA ASP A 64 -11.01 -8.09 11.31
C ASP A 64 -11.11 -6.70 10.72
N LEU A 65 -11.57 -5.73 11.50
CA LEU A 65 -11.65 -4.36 11.03
C LEU A 65 -10.27 -3.76 10.81
N ILE A 66 -9.32 -4.06 11.69
CA ILE A 66 -7.95 -3.61 11.53
C ILE A 66 -7.33 -4.23 10.29
N SER A 67 -7.59 -5.51 10.06
CA SER A 67 -7.08 -6.18 8.85
C SER A 67 -7.65 -5.53 7.59
N ALA A 68 -8.94 -5.27 7.58
CA ALA A 68 -9.57 -4.61 6.43
C ALA A 68 -9.00 -3.22 6.21
N GLY A 69 -8.82 -2.46 7.28
CA GLY A 69 -8.23 -1.13 7.18
C GLY A 69 -6.79 -1.17 6.71
N THR A 70 -6.03 -2.17 7.15
CA THR A 70 -4.65 -2.34 6.72
C THR A 70 -4.58 -2.65 5.22
N VAL A 71 -5.47 -3.49 4.72
CA VAL A 71 -5.56 -3.73 3.27
C VAL A 71 -5.88 -2.44 2.54
N GLY A 72 -6.78 -1.63 3.08
CA GLY A 72 -7.08 -0.32 2.51
C GLY A 72 -5.86 0.59 2.45
N LEU A 73 -5.06 0.59 3.51
CA LEU A 73 -3.84 1.36 3.56
C LEU A 73 -2.82 0.88 2.51
N VAL A 74 -2.66 -0.43 2.38
CA VAL A 74 -1.75 -1.00 1.39
C VAL A 74 -2.17 -0.59 -0.02
N LYS A 75 -3.45 -0.71 -0.31
CA LYS A 75 -3.97 -0.30 -1.61
C LYS A 75 -3.78 1.19 -1.85
N ALA A 76 -3.97 2.00 -0.82
CA ALA A 76 -3.75 3.43 -0.93
C ALA A 76 -2.28 3.74 -1.25
N ALA A 77 -1.36 3.06 -0.58
CA ALA A 77 0.06 3.27 -0.82
C ALA A 77 0.47 2.87 -2.23
N GLN A 78 -0.14 1.80 -2.75
CA GLN A 78 0.12 1.34 -4.10
C GLN A 78 -0.43 2.27 -5.17
N ALA A 79 -1.58 2.86 -4.90
CA ALA A 79 -2.28 3.70 -5.87
C ALA A 79 -1.94 5.18 -5.77
N PHE A 80 -1.24 5.57 -4.72
CA PHE A 80 -0.97 6.98 -4.47
C PHE A 80 -0.04 7.55 -5.54
N ASP A 81 -0.42 8.69 -6.06
CA ASP A 81 0.37 9.43 -7.03
C ASP A 81 0.94 10.68 -6.36
N PRO A 82 2.23 10.70 -6.04
CA PRO A 82 2.82 11.84 -5.34
C PRO A 82 2.88 13.11 -6.18
N THR A 83 2.60 13.03 -7.48
CA THR A 83 2.58 14.22 -8.33
C THR A 83 1.27 14.99 -8.18
N ARG A 84 0.26 14.40 -7.57
CA ARG A 84 -1.00 15.09 -7.32
C ARG A 84 -0.87 15.95 -6.07
N GLN A 85 -1.79 16.89 -5.91
CA GLN A 85 -1.71 17.87 -4.84
C GLN A 85 -2.26 17.38 -3.51
N THR A 86 -2.79 16.17 -3.48
CA THR A 86 -3.35 15.60 -2.26
C THR A 86 -2.25 14.95 -1.44
N GLU A 87 -2.24 15.21 -0.15
CA GLU A 87 -1.32 14.54 0.76
C GLU A 87 -1.70 13.08 0.92
N PHE A 88 -0.71 12.24 1.14
CA PHE A 88 -0.96 10.82 1.32
C PHE A 88 -1.87 10.58 2.53
N LYS A 89 -1.68 11.29 3.61
CA LYS A 89 -2.50 11.10 4.81
C LYS A 89 -3.98 11.26 4.51
N THR A 90 -4.35 12.28 3.76
CA THR A 90 -5.74 12.53 3.40
C THR A 90 -6.27 11.44 2.51
N TYR A 91 -5.49 11.05 1.52
CA TYR A 91 -5.88 10.01 0.58
C TYR A 91 -6.03 8.67 1.31
N ALA A 92 -5.08 8.33 2.17
CA ALA A 92 -5.12 7.09 2.92
C ALA A 92 -6.30 7.04 3.90
N TYR A 93 -6.58 8.16 4.56
CA TYR A 93 -7.70 8.21 5.51
C TYR A 93 -9.00 7.79 4.84
N ILE A 94 -9.28 8.34 3.68
CA ILE A 94 -10.52 8.04 2.95
C ILE A 94 -10.55 6.56 2.54
N ARG A 95 -9.44 6.03 2.06
CA ARG A 95 -9.37 4.64 1.62
C ARG A 95 -9.48 3.67 2.77
N ILE A 96 -8.79 3.96 3.87
CA ILE A 96 -8.85 3.11 5.06
C ILE A 96 -10.26 3.10 5.63
N ARG A 97 -10.85 4.28 5.79
CA ARG A 97 -12.19 4.38 6.35
C ARG A 97 -13.20 3.64 5.49
N GLY A 98 -13.11 3.78 4.18
CA GLY A 98 -13.99 3.07 3.27
C GLY A 98 -13.87 1.56 3.43
N ALA A 99 -12.64 1.05 3.52
CA ALA A 99 -12.40 -0.38 3.69
C ALA A 99 -12.96 -0.90 5.02
N VAL A 100 -12.78 -0.15 6.09
CA VAL A 100 -13.30 -0.53 7.40
C VAL A 100 -14.83 -0.55 7.39
N ILE A 101 -15.44 0.45 6.80
CA ILE A 101 -16.90 0.52 6.72
C ILE A 101 -17.44 -0.60 5.86
N ASP A 102 -16.78 -0.92 4.76
CA ASP A 102 -17.20 -2.02 3.90
C ASP A 102 -17.16 -3.34 4.66
N GLU A 103 -16.12 -3.57 5.44
CA GLU A 103 -16.00 -4.76 6.25
C GLU A 103 -17.11 -4.82 7.30
N LEU A 104 -17.37 -3.69 7.93
CA LEU A 104 -18.42 -3.59 8.94
C LEU A 104 -19.79 -3.94 8.36
N ARG A 105 -20.07 -3.42 7.16
CA ARG A 105 -21.34 -3.73 6.49
C ARG A 105 -21.45 -5.19 6.13
N ALA A 106 -20.35 -5.80 5.73
CA ALA A 106 -20.33 -7.20 5.34
C ALA A 106 -20.61 -8.13 6.51
N THR A 107 -20.28 -7.70 7.73
CA THR A 107 -20.45 -8.53 8.93
C THR A 107 -21.72 -8.22 9.69
N LEU A 108 -22.47 -7.20 9.32
CA LEU A 108 -23.75 -6.91 9.97
C LEU A 108 -24.82 -7.88 9.50
N PRO A 109 -25.75 -8.25 10.38
CA PRO A 109 -26.86 -9.12 9.95
C PRO A 109 -27.70 -8.40 8.91
N ALA A 110 -28.25 -9.19 8.00
CA ALA A 110 -29.11 -8.65 6.97
C ALA A 110 -30.31 -7.98 7.62
N THR A 111 -30.66 -6.80 7.14
CA THR A 111 -31.87 -6.11 7.63
C THR A 111 -33.08 -6.64 6.92
N PRO A 112 -34.11 -6.98 7.62
CA PRO A 112 -35.35 -7.45 6.98
C PRO A 112 -35.98 -6.39 6.11
#